data_95de1e2d62d6ce46e973a09aa4110202
#
_entry.id   95de1e2d62d6ce46e973a09aa4110202
#
_cell.length_a   1.000
_cell.length_b   1.000
_cell.length_c   1.000
_cell.angle_alpha   90.00
_cell.angle_beta   90.00
_cell.angle_gamma   90.00
#
_symmetry.space_group_name_H-M   'P 1'
#
loop_
_entity.id
_entity.type
_entity.pdbx_description
1 polymer ?
#
loop_
_entity_poly.entity_id
_entity_poly.type
_entity_poly.pdbx_seq_one_letter_code
_entity_poly.pdbx_strand_id
1 'polypeptide(L)'
;MANYFNTLNLRQQLAQLGKCRFMSRDEFADGASYLQGKKVVIVGCGAQGLNQGLNMRDSGLDISYALRKEAIAEKRASWRKATENGFKVGTYEELIPQADLVVNLTPDKQHSDVVRSVQPLMKDGAALGYSHGFNIVEVGEQIRKDITVVMVAPKCPGTEVREEYKRGFGVPTLIAVHPENDPKGEGMAIAKAWAAATGGHRAGVLESSFVAEVKSDLMGEQTILCGMLQAGSLLCFDKLVEEGTDPAYAEKLIQFGWETITEALKQGGITLMMDRLSNPAKLRAYALSEQLKEIMAPLFQKHMDDIISGEFSSGMMADWANDDKKLLTWREETGKTAFETAPQFEGKIGEQEYFDKGVLMIAMVKAGVELAFETMVDSGIIEESAYYESLHELPLIANTIARKRLYEMNVVISDTAEYGNYLFSYACVPLLKEFMTTLQTGDLGKAIAEGAVDNAQLRDVNEAIRSHAIEQVGKKLRGYMTDMKRIAVAG
;
A
#
# COMPACT_ATOMS: atom_id res chain seq x y z
N MET A 1 20.48 11.51 10.76
CA MET A 1 21.35 11.11 9.63
C MET A 1 20.82 11.80 8.38
N ALA A 2 21.61 11.98 7.33
CA ALA A 2 21.09 12.57 6.11
C ALA A 2 20.26 11.52 5.35
N ASN A 3 19.09 11.91 4.84
CA ASN A 3 18.26 11.09 3.95
C ASN A 3 19.12 10.64 2.74
N TYR A 4 19.15 9.33 2.47
CA TYR A 4 20.00 8.77 1.41
C TYR A 4 19.70 9.39 0.04
N PHE A 5 18.42 9.51 -0.32
CA PHE A 5 18.01 10.07 -1.60
C PHE A 5 18.58 11.47 -1.84
N ASN A 6 18.58 12.31 -0.81
CA ASN A 6 19.08 13.69 -0.91
C ASN A 6 20.63 13.78 -0.92
N THR A 7 21.34 12.69 -0.67
CA THR A 7 22.80 12.62 -0.87
C THR A 7 23.19 12.33 -2.31
N LEU A 8 22.25 11.85 -3.12
CA LEU A 8 22.47 11.50 -4.53
C LEU A 8 22.47 12.76 -5.42
N ASN A 9 23.25 12.73 -6.49
CA ASN A 9 23.12 13.76 -7.53
C ASN A 9 21.85 13.52 -8.36
N LEU A 10 21.39 14.56 -9.08
CA LEU A 10 20.14 14.52 -9.84
C LEU A 10 20.04 13.32 -10.81
N ARG A 11 21.13 12.98 -11.50
CA ARG A 11 21.15 11.82 -12.42
C ARG A 11 20.90 10.51 -11.68
N GLN A 12 21.49 10.35 -10.49
CA GLN A 12 21.30 9.17 -9.66
C GLN A 12 19.89 9.12 -9.07
N GLN A 13 19.36 10.28 -8.64
CA GLN A 13 17.99 10.40 -8.16
C GLN A 13 16.98 9.95 -9.22
N LEU A 14 17.07 10.51 -10.43
CA LEU A 14 16.19 10.14 -11.54
C LEU A 14 16.37 8.69 -11.97
N ALA A 15 17.60 8.16 -11.98
CA ALA A 15 17.85 6.76 -12.32
C ALA A 15 17.24 5.78 -11.32
N GLN A 16 17.17 6.15 -10.03
CA GLN A 16 16.54 5.30 -9.01
C GLN A 16 15.02 5.47 -8.97
N LEU A 17 14.48 6.68 -9.10
CA LEU A 17 13.04 6.92 -9.21
C LEU A 17 12.42 6.21 -10.42
N GLY A 18 13.09 6.31 -11.58
CA GLY A 18 12.63 5.71 -12.84
C GLY A 18 12.95 4.22 -12.98
N LYS A 19 13.48 3.55 -11.95
CA LYS A 19 13.82 2.13 -12.05
C LYS A 19 12.59 1.26 -11.79
N CYS A 20 12.00 0.75 -12.87
CA CYS A 20 10.96 -0.25 -12.80
C CYS A 20 10.98 -1.11 -14.08
N ARG A 21 10.92 -2.42 -13.91
CA ARG A 21 10.84 -3.37 -15.01
C ARG A 21 9.97 -4.56 -14.59
N PHE A 22 8.95 -4.85 -15.36
CA PHE A 22 8.20 -6.09 -15.18
C PHE A 22 9.08 -7.29 -15.56
N MET A 23 9.21 -8.23 -14.64
CA MET A 23 10.03 -9.42 -14.83
C MET A 23 9.20 -10.54 -15.47
N SER A 24 9.77 -11.19 -16.47
CA SER A 24 9.13 -12.34 -17.11
C SER A 24 9.10 -13.55 -16.17
N ARG A 25 8.13 -14.42 -16.37
CA ARG A 25 8.00 -15.66 -15.58
C ARG A 25 9.23 -16.55 -15.67
N ASP A 26 9.87 -16.60 -16.84
CA ASP A 26 11.03 -17.45 -17.08
C ASP A 26 12.24 -17.05 -16.22
N GLU A 27 12.29 -15.78 -15.79
CA GLU A 27 13.32 -15.30 -14.86
C GLU A 27 13.19 -15.92 -13.45
N PHE A 28 12.08 -16.59 -13.16
CA PHE A 28 11.82 -17.31 -11.91
C PHE A 28 11.78 -18.83 -12.08
N ALA A 29 12.33 -19.36 -13.17
CA ALA A 29 12.35 -20.81 -13.42
C ALA A 29 13.01 -21.61 -12.28
N ASP A 30 14.02 -21.03 -11.62
CA ASP A 30 14.71 -21.62 -10.49
C ASP A 30 13.93 -21.53 -9.17
N GLY A 31 12.79 -20.82 -9.15
CA GLY A 31 11.95 -20.65 -7.95
C GLY A 31 12.76 -20.14 -6.75
N ALA A 32 12.64 -20.82 -5.61
CA ALA A 32 13.33 -20.47 -4.38
C ALA A 32 14.70 -21.20 -4.22
N SER A 33 15.20 -21.88 -5.25
CA SER A 33 16.36 -22.79 -5.15
C SER A 33 17.62 -22.11 -4.63
N TYR A 34 17.85 -20.83 -4.97
CA TYR A 34 19.01 -20.07 -4.48
C TYR A 34 19.07 -19.96 -2.95
N LEU A 35 17.93 -19.99 -2.27
CA LEU A 35 17.84 -19.95 -0.81
C LEU A 35 17.69 -21.33 -0.16
N GLN A 36 17.54 -22.40 -0.94
CA GLN A 36 17.49 -23.75 -0.38
C GLN A 36 18.81 -24.14 0.30
N GLY A 37 18.71 -24.74 1.47
CA GLY A 37 19.87 -25.08 2.30
C GLY A 37 20.54 -23.91 3.01
N LYS A 38 20.08 -22.67 2.76
CA LYS A 38 20.52 -21.47 3.48
C LYS A 38 19.63 -21.21 4.69
N LYS A 39 20.20 -20.62 5.72
CA LYS A 39 19.46 -20.25 6.93
C LYS A 39 18.88 -18.85 6.79
N VAL A 40 17.57 -18.76 6.82
CA VAL A 40 16.83 -17.48 6.80
C VAL A 40 16.33 -17.18 8.23
N VAL A 41 16.75 -16.06 8.77
CA VAL A 41 16.35 -15.61 10.11
C VAL A 41 15.51 -14.35 9.97
N ILE A 42 14.25 -14.42 10.39
CA ILE A 42 13.35 -13.26 10.39
C ILE A 42 13.40 -12.58 11.75
N VAL A 43 13.55 -11.25 11.73
CA VAL A 43 13.42 -10.37 12.91
C VAL A 43 12.09 -9.66 12.82
N GLY A 44 11.22 -9.91 13.82
CA GLY A 44 9.85 -9.41 13.80
C GLY A 44 8.83 -10.46 13.33
N CYS A 45 7.78 -10.66 14.13
CA CYS A 45 6.69 -11.61 13.83
C CYS A 45 5.33 -10.90 13.88
N GLY A 46 5.26 -9.76 13.17
CA GLY A 46 4.03 -9.03 12.86
C GLY A 46 3.24 -9.71 11.72
N ALA A 47 2.32 -9.00 11.09
CA ALA A 47 1.53 -9.55 10.00
C ALA A 47 2.42 -9.98 8.80
N GLN A 48 3.31 -9.11 8.34
CA GLN A 48 4.24 -9.45 7.25
C GLN A 48 5.21 -10.55 7.68
N GLY A 49 5.85 -10.40 8.86
CA GLY A 49 6.86 -11.35 9.32
C GLY A 49 6.34 -12.78 9.44
N LEU A 50 5.17 -12.97 10.06
CA LEU A 50 4.57 -14.29 10.18
C LEU A 50 4.19 -14.89 8.83
N ASN A 51 3.44 -14.14 8.02
CA ASN A 51 2.84 -14.67 6.80
C ASN A 51 3.87 -14.92 5.70
N GLN A 52 4.87 -14.06 5.56
CA GLN A 52 6.01 -14.35 4.68
C GLN A 52 6.80 -15.56 5.16
N GLY A 53 7.09 -15.67 6.46
CA GLY A 53 7.79 -16.82 7.04
C GLY A 53 7.07 -18.14 6.79
N LEU A 54 5.73 -18.16 6.93
CA LEU A 54 4.90 -19.32 6.60
C LEU A 54 5.02 -19.74 5.13
N ASN A 55 4.93 -18.78 4.20
CA ASN A 55 5.05 -19.02 2.77
C ASN A 55 6.44 -19.55 2.40
N MET A 56 7.49 -18.90 2.95
CA MET A 56 8.88 -19.30 2.72
C MET A 56 9.15 -20.73 3.23
N ARG A 57 8.65 -21.07 4.42
CA ARG A 57 8.72 -22.44 4.97
C ARG A 57 7.99 -23.46 4.09
N ASP A 58 6.76 -23.13 3.68
CA ASP A 58 5.97 -24.01 2.82
C ASP A 58 6.59 -24.16 1.41
N SER A 59 7.46 -23.23 1.02
CA SER A 59 8.31 -23.31 -0.18
C SER A 59 9.64 -24.05 0.06
N GLY A 60 9.84 -24.67 1.22
CA GLY A 60 11.00 -25.53 1.52
C GLY A 60 12.23 -24.82 2.07
N LEU A 61 12.09 -23.58 2.58
CA LEU A 61 13.20 -22.84 3.19
C LEU A 61 13.31 -23.09 4.70
N ASP A 62 14.53 -23.03 5.23
CA ASP A 62 14.84 -23.14 6.66
C ASP A 62 14.64 -21.76 7.34
N ILE A 63 13.49 -21.59 8.00
CA ILE A 63 13.06 -20.34 8.62
C ILE A 63 13.12 -20.44 10.14
N SER A 64 13.73 -19.44 10.77
CA SER A 64 13.68 -19.23 12.21
C SER A 64 13.45 -17.75 12.55
N TYR A 65 13.01 -17.48 13.79
CA TYR A 65 12.74 -16.12 14.26
C TYR A 65 13.70 -15.72 15.36
N ALA A 66 14.44 -14.62 15.12
CA ALA A 66 15.25 -14.00 16.15
C ALA A 66 14.45 -12.90 16.85
N LEU A 67 14.31 -12.98 18.16
CA LEU A 67 13.57 -12.06 18.99
C LEU A 67 14.46 -11.52 20.13
N ARG A 68 14.08 -10.36 20.66
CA ARG A 68 14.72 -9.78 21.86
C ARG A 68 14.52 -10.73 23.05
N LYS A 69 15.53 -10.80 23.93
CA LYS A 69 15.51 -11.67 25.12
C LYS A 69 14.27 -11.47 25.98
N GLU A 70 13.86 -10.21 26.15
CA GLU A 70 12.67 -9.84 26.93
C GLU A 70 11.39 -10.35 26.29
N ALA A 71 11.30 -10.28 24.95
CA ALA A 71 10.14 -10.78 24.22
C ALA A 71 9.97 -12.30 24.34
N ILE A 72 11.10 -13.03 24.44
CA ILE A 72 11.10 -14.48 24.67
C ILE A 72 10.74 -14.79 26.13
N ALA A 73 11.40 -14.12 27.09
CA ALA A 73 11.17 -14.34 28.51
C ALA A 73 9.73 -14.07 28.94
N GLU A 74 9.16 -12.98 28.44
CA GLU A 74 7.78 -12.55 28.72
C GLU A 74 6.74 -13.23 27.82
N LYS A 75 7.17 -14.07 26.88
CA LYS A 75 6.30 -14.73 25.89
C LYS A 75 5.37 -13.73 25.18
N ARG A 76 5.92 -12.62 24.70
CA ARG A 76 5.16 -11.57 24.00
C ARG A 76 4.48 -12.13 22.74
N ALA A 77 3.59 -11.33 22.13
CA ALA A 77 2.80 -11.75 20.97
C ALA A 77 3.65 -12.33 19.82
N SER A 78 4.81 -11.73 19.51
CA SER A 78 5.74 -12.24 18.49
C SER A 78 6.27 -13.64 18.81
N TRP A 79 6.62 -13.90 20.06
CA TRP A 79 7.06 -15.23 20.51
C TRP A 79 5.94 -16.26 20.38
N ARG A 80 4.74 -15.92 20.87
CA ARG A 80 3.56 -16.83 20.76
C ARG A 80 3.26 -17.15 19.29
N LYS A 81 3.14 -16.13 18.44
CA LYS A 81 2.85 -16.31 17.01
C LYS A 81 3.86 -17.24 16.32
N ALA A 82 5.15 -17.04 16.57
CA ALA A 82 6.18 -17.88 15.97
C ALA A 82 6.14 -19.33 16.49
N THR A 83 6.05 -19.52 17.82
CA THR A 83 6.07 -20.87 18.45
C THR A 83 4.79 -21.65 18.18
N GLU A 84 3.62 -21.03 18.21
CA GLU A 84 2.32 -21.67 17.89
C GLU A 84 2.26 -22.13 16.43
N ASN A 85 3.02 -21.49 15.54
CA ASN A 85 3.17 -21.92 14.14
C ASN A 85 4.35 -22.88 13.91
N GLY A 86 4.98 -23.38 14.98
CA GLY A 86 6.01 -24.43 14.92
C GLY A 86 7.38 -23.93 14.44
N PHE A 87 7.65 -22.62 14.48
CA PHE A 87 8.97 -22.09 14.14
C PHE A 87 9.96 -22.20 15.29
N LYS A 88 11.23 -22.37 14.93
CA LYS A 88 12.34 -22.20 15.86
C LYS A 88 12.45 -20.72 16.23
N VAL A 89 12.51 -20.42 17.53
CA VAL A 89 12.71 -19.09 18.08
C VAL A 89 13.99 -19.08 18.91
N GLY A 90 14.79 -18.05 18.78
CA GLY A 90 15.98 -17.81 19.59
C GLY A 90 16.29 -16.33 19.70
N THR A 91 17.31 -16.01 20.48
CA THR A 91 17.82 -14.65 20.60
C THR A 91 18.62 -14.21 19.36
N TYR A 92 18.95 -12.94 19.28
CA TYR A 92 19.79 -12.43 18.19
C TYR A 92 21.16 -13.11 18.22
N GLU A 93 21.77 -13.26 19.41
CA GLU A 93 23.08 -13.88 19.57
C GLU A 93 23.11 -15.38 19.20
N GLU A 94 21.98 -16.08 19.35
CA GLU A 94 21.89 -17.50 19.01
C GLU A 94 21.70 -17.74 17.51
N LEU A 95 20.92 -16.89 16.83
CA LEU A 95 20.48 -17.18 15.46
C LEU A 95 21.18 -16.36 14.39
N ILE A 96 21.46 -15.07 14.64
CA ILE A 96 22.01 -14.17 13.63
C ILE A 96 23.40 -14.60 13.13
N PRO A 97 24.36 -15.09 13.97
CA PRO A 97 25.66 -15.51 13.50
C PRO A 97 25.64 -16.65 12.48
N GLN A 98 24.55 -17.42 12.44
CA GLN A 98 24.39 -18.54 11.52
C GLN A 98 23.61 -18.18 10.25
N ALA A 99 22.96 -17.00 10.22
CA ALA A 99 22.07 -16.62 9.14
C ALA A 99 22.83 -16.33 7.84
N ASP A 100 22.32 -16.82 6.73
CA ASP A 100 22.73 -16.42 5.38
C ASP A 100 21.95 -15.19 4.93
N LEU A 101 20.67 -15.11 5.32
CA LEU A 101 19.78 -13.98 5.11
C LEU A 101 19.08 -13.63 6.42
N VAL A 102 19.25 -12.40 6.85
CA VAL A 102 18.49 -11.79 7.97
C VAL A 102 17.42 -10.91 7.37
N VAL A 103 16.15 -11.15 7.70
CA VAL A 103 15.02 -10.37 7.17
C VAL A 103 14.42 -9.52 8.28
N ASN A 104 14.55 -8.20 8.17
CA ASN A 104 14.01 -7.26 9.14
C ASN A 104 12.57 -6.87 8.76
N LEU A 105 11.60 -7.45 9.45
CA LEU A 105 10.15 -7.22 9.29
C LEU A 105 9.52 -6.65 10.57
N THR A 106 10.29 -5.87 11.30
CA THR A 106 9.80 -5.03 12.41
C THR A 106 9.17 -3.74 11.88
N PRO A 107 8.41 -2.99 12.68
CA PRO A 107 7.97 -1.64 12.30
C PRO A 107 9.13 -0.71 11.95
N ASP A 108 8.93 0.23 11.02
CA ASP A 108 9.97 1.13 10.50
C ASP A 108 10.76 1.85 11.60
N LYS A 109 10.07 2.36 12.62
CA LYS A 109 10.70 3.04 13.78
C LYS A 109 11.67 2.18 14.56
N GLN A 110 11.58 0.86 14.45
CA GLN A 110 12.46 -0.09 15.14
C GLN A 110 13.62 -0.55 14.25
N HIS A 111 13.59 -0.27 12.94
CA HIS A 111 14.58 -0.80 12.00
C HIS A 111 16.01 -0.44 12.39
N SER A 112 16.29 0.81 12.75
CA SER A 112 17.65 1.24 13.11
C SER A 112 18.16 0.56 14.38
N ASP A 113 17.30 0.34 15.39
CA ASP A 113 17.66 -0.40 16.60
C ASP A 113 17.95 -1.87 16.31
N VAL A 114 17.14 -2.47 15.44
CA VAL A 114 17.38 -3.84 14.98
C VAL A 114 18.69 -3.93 14.24
N VAL A 115 18.95 -3.05 13.27
CA VAL A 115 20.19 -3.03 12.49
C VAL A 115 21.40 -2.88 13.40
N ARG A 116 21.40 -1.95 14.38
CA ARG A 116 22.47 -1.78 15.34
C ARG A 116 22.72 -3.04 16.18
N SER A 117 21.68 -3.80 16.47
CA SER A 117 21.78 -5.02 17.27
C SER A 117 22.21 -6.24 16.45
N VAL A 118 21.74 -6.39 15.23
CA VAL A 118 21.98 -7.59 14.42
C VAL A 118 23.21 -7.50 13.52
N GLN A 119 23.50 -6.31 12.99
CA GLN A 119 24.62 -6.14 12.04
C GLN A 119 25.97 -6.59 12.60
N PRO A 120 26.35 -6.29 13.87
CA PRO A 120 27.60 -6.78 14.43
C PRO A 120 27.67 -8.31 14.57
N LEU A 121 26.51 -8.97 14.66
CA LEU A 121 26.42 -10.43 14.81
C LEU A 121 26.38 -11.18 13.47
N MET A 122 26.08 -10.47 12.37
CA MET A 122 26.00 -11.08 11.06
C MET A 122 27.36 -11.55 10.58
N LYS A 123 27.40 -12.77 10.05
CA LYS A 123 28.62 -13.31 9.43
C LYS A 123 29.02 -12.53 8.17
N ASP A 124 30.27 -12.59 7.81
CA ASP A 124 30.80 -11.92 6.62
C ASP A 124 30.09 -12.41 5.37
N GLY A 125 29.68 -11.46 4.54
CA GLY A 125 28.99 -11.73 3.27
C GLY A 125 27.58 -12.29 3.39
N ALA A 126 26.93 -12.15 4.56
CA ALA A 126 25.51 -12.42 4.72
C ALA A 126 24.66 -11.35 4.02
N ALA A 127 23.37 -11.58 3.91
CA ALA A 127 22.42 -10.62 3.36
C ALA A 127 21.46 -10.08 4.43
N LEU A 128 21.07 -8.81 4.28
CA LEU A 128 20.03 -8.14 5.05
C LEU A 128 18.87 -7.79 4.14
N GLY A 129 17.67 -8.25 4.50
CA GLY A 129 16.45 -8.04 3.72
C GLY A 129 15.44 -7.14 4.41
N TYR A 130 14.71 -6.37 3.61
CA TYR A 130 13.61 -5.51 4.01
C TYR A 130 12.37 -5.79 3.16
N SER A 131 11.17 -5.46 3.65
CA SER A 131 9.95 -5.41 2.84
C SER A 131 9.45 -3.98 2.61
N HIS A 132 10.10 -2.99 3.19
CA HIS A 132 9.93 -1.55 2.94
C HIS A 132 11.27 -0.85 3.13
N GLY A 133 11.60 0.07 2.23
CA GLY A 133 12.94 0.65 2.17
C GLY A 133 13.18 1.87 3.06
N PHE A 134 12.24 2.27 3.92
CA PHE A 134 12.28 3.50 4.69
C PHE A 134 13.59 3.70 5.48
N ASN A 135 14.06 2.65 6.16
CA ASN A 135 15.30 2.70 6.94
C ASN A 135 16.54 3.06 6.10
N ILE A 136 16.64 2.52 4.90
CA ILE A 136 17.74 2.80 3.98
C ILE A 136 17.60 4.19 3.36
N VAL A 137 16.40 4.53 2.87
CA VAL A 137 16.18 5.75 2.06
C VAL A 137 15.97 6.98 2.93
N GLU A 138 15.04 6.94 3.86
CA GLU A 138 14.62 8.10 4.64
C GLU A 138 15.50 8.32 5.89
N VAL A 139 15.81 7.26 6.61
CA VAL A 139 16.73 7.34 7.75
C VAL A 139 18.17 7.45 7.28
N GLY A 140 18.52 6.90 6.13
CA GLY A 140 19.89 6.87 5.61
C GLY A 140 20.80 5.92 6.40
N GLU A 141 20.24 4.78 6.87
CA GLU A 141 20.99 3.79 7.63
C GLU A 141 22.17 3.24 6.84
N GLN A 142 23.34 3.17 7.47
CA GLN A 142 24.56 2.67 6.85
C GLN A 142 24.77 1.21 7.22
N ILE A 143 24.82 0.36 6.22
CA ILE A 143 25.06 -1.08 6.41
C ILE A 143 26.52 -1.41 6.08
N ARG A 144 27.11 -2.36 6.81
CA ARG A 144 28.46 -2.87 6.53
C ARG A 144 28.61 -3.23 5.05
N LYS A 145 29.74 -2.86 4.46
CA LYS A 145 29.94 -3.00 3.00
C LYS A 145 30.09 -4.44 2.50
N ASP A 146 30.36 -5.39 3.39
CA ASP A 146 30.38 -6.83 3.08
C ASP A 146 28.98 -7.48 3.08
N ILE A 147 27.95 -6.79 3.57
CA ILE A 147 26.57 -7.28 3.61
C ILE A 147 25.82 -6.88 2.35
N THR A 148 25.16 -7.85 1.71
CA THR A 148 24.24 -7.59 0.60
C THR A 148 22.89 -7.11 1.16
N VAL A 149 22.34 -6.00 0.63
CA VAL A 149 21.06 -5.43 1.07
C VAL A 149 20.03 -5.56 -0.04
N VAL A 150 18.93 -6.25 0.28
CA VAL A 150 17.84 -6.51 -0.66
C VAL A 150 16.49 -6.11 -0.09
N MET A 151 15.55 -5.86 -0.98
CA MET A 151 14.15 -5.61 -0.61
C MET A 151 13.24 -6.52 -1.42
N VAL A 152 12.23 -7.07 -0.74
CA VAL A 152 11.11 -7.78 -1.36
C VAL A 152 9.83 -7.25 -0.70
N ALA A 153 9.11 -6.41 -1.42
CA ALA A 153 7.94 -5.68 -0.95
C ALA A 153 6.65 -6.22 -1.61
N PRO A 154 5.92 -7.14 -0.96
CA PRO A 154 4.60 -7.55 -1.42
C PRO A 154 3.63 -6.37 -1.30
N LYS A 155 2.91 -6.06 -2.40
CA LYS A 155 1.97 -4.93 -2.46
C LYS A 155 0.58 -5.34 -1.97
N CYS A 156 0.50 -5.63 -0.67
CA CYS A 156 -0.74 -5.91 0.06
C CYS A 156 -0.47 -6.06 1.58
N PRO A 157 -1.51 -6.00 2.42
CA PRO A 157 -1.43 -6.35 3.83
C PRO A 157 -0.88 -7.77 4.04
N GLY A 158 -0.13 -7.99 5.12
CA GLY A 158 0.55 -9.27 5.37
C GLY A 158 -0.39 -10.48 5.43
N THR A 159 -1.64 -10.34 5.85
CA THR A 159 -2.65 -11.40 5.83
C THR A 159 -2.97 -11.88 4.42
N GLU A 160 -3.08 -10.96 3.47
CA GLU A 160 -3.38 -11.27 2.07
C GLU A 160 -2.20 -11.99 1.40
N VAL A 161 -0.96 -11.70 1.78
CA VAL A 161 0.23 -12.46 1.32
C VAL A 161 0.04 -13.97 1.56
N ARG A 162 -0.51 -14.34 2.73
CA ARG A 162 -0.74 -15.73 3.09
C ARG A 162 -1.94 -16.33 2.37
N GLU A 163 -3.06 -15.61 2.33
CA GLU A 163 -4.29 -16.13 1.74
C GLU A 163 -4.15 -16.35 0.23
N GLU A 164 -3.54 -15.43 -0.48
CA GLU A 164 -3.30 -15.60 -1.92
C GLU A 164 -2.29 -16.72 -2.22
N TYR A 165 -1.28 -16.90 -1.36
CA TYR A 165 -0.34 -18.02 -1.48
C TYR A 165 -1.06 -19.37 -1.34
N LYS A 166 -1.93 -19.53 -0.33
CA LYS A 166 -2.72 -20.76 -0.11
C LYS A 166 -3.65 -21.08 -1.28
N ARG A 167 -4.16 -20.05 -1.96
CA ARG A 167 -4.98 -20.21 -3.16
C ARG A 167 -4.18 -20.63 -4.39
N GLY A 168 -2.86 -20.81 -4.28
CA GLY A 168 -1.97 -21.12 -5.38
C GLY A 168 -1.55 -19.91 -6.22
N PHE A 169 -1.92 -18.71 -5.78
CA PHE A 169 -1.53 -17.43 -6.37
C PHE A 169 -0.42 -16.77 -5.55
N GLY A 170 -0.29 -15.51 -5.70
CA GLY A 170 0.57 -14.63 -4.94
C GLY A 170 0.04 -13.21 -5.04
N VAL A 171 0.82 -12.27 -4.54
CA VAL A 171 0.53 -10.85 -4.65
C VAL A 171 1.61 -10.16 -5.48
N PRO A 172 1.29 -9.10 -6.24
CA PRO A 172 2.30 -8.30 -6.92
C PRO A 172 3.39 -7.88 -5.94
N THR A 173 4.65 -7.96 -6.37
CA THR A 173 5.78 -7.79 -5.47
C THR A 173 6.85 -6.94 -6.16
N LEU A 174 7.33 -5.90 -5.51
CA LEU A 174 8.52 -5.18 -5.93
C LEU A 174 9.75 -5.82 -5.32
N ILE A 175 10.83 -5.94 -6.12
CA ILE A 175 12.13 -6.37 -5.61
C ILE A 175 13.21 -5.36 -5.97
N ALA A 176 14.17 -5.18 -5.07
CA ALA A 176 15.29 -4.27 -5.29
C ALA A 176 16.57 -4.76 -4.60
N VAL A 177 17.68 -4.30 -5.13
CA VAL A 177 19.01 -4.44 -4.51
C VAL A 177 19.54 -3.04 -4.23
N HIS A 178 20.03 -2.80 -3.02
CA HIS A 178 20.65 -1.52 -2.69
C HIS A 178 22.02 -1.42 -3.39
N PRO A 179 22.23 -0.41 -4.26
CA PRO A 179 23.40 -0.39 -5.14
C PRO A 179 24.73 -0.26 -4.39
N GLU A 180 24.71 0.25 -3.17
CA GLU A 180 25.92 0.40 -2.36
C GLU A 180 26.29 -0.86 -1.54
N ASN A 181 25.42 -1.87 -1.52
CA ASN A 181 25.52 -3.05 -0.68
C ASN A 181 25.19 -4.33 -1.45
N ASP A 182 25.97 -4.64 -2.47
CA ASP A 182 25.93 -5.91 -3.19
C ASP A 182 27.35 -6.34 -3.62
N PRO A 183 28.25 -6.60 -2.66
CA PRO A 183 29.67 -6.80 -2.95
C PRO A 183 29.97 -8.01 -3.82
N LYS A 184 29.08 -9.00 -3.84
CA LYS A 184 29.24 -10.24 -4.61
C LYS A 184 28.35 -10.29 -5.86
N GLY A 185 27.45 -9.32 -6.07
CA GLY A 185 26.48 -9.34 -7.15
C GLY A 185 25.38 -10.41 -6.98
N GLU A 186 25.14 -10.88 -5.76
CA GLU A 186 24.17 -11.94 -5.45
C GLU A 186 22.79 -11.40 -5.06
N GLY A 187 22.66 -10.08 -4.86
CA GLY A 187 21.44 -9.47 -4.34
C GLY A 187 20.20 -9.79 -5.15
N MET A 188 20.28 -9.73 -6.48
CA MET A 188 19.12 -10.04 -7.33
C MET A 188 18.72 -11.52 -7.25
N ALA A 189 19.67 -12.46 -7.12
CA ALA A 189 19.36 -13.87 -6.95
C ALA A 189 18.64 -14.14 -5.61
N ILE A 190 19.08 -13.47 -4.55
CA ILE A 190 18.44 -13.52 -3.22
C ILE A 190 17.01 -12.97 -3.28
N ALA A 191 16.83 -11.78 -3.84
CA ALA A 191 15.54 -11.11 -3.94
C ALA A 191 14.53 -11.92 -4.78
N LYS A 192 14.96 -12.48 -5.92
CA LYS A 192 14.15 -13.36 -6.77
C LYS A 192 13.70 -14.62 -6.03
N ALA A 193 14.64 -15.30 -5.36
CA ALA A 193 14.33 -16.52 -4.62
C ALA A 193 13.37 -16.25 -3.45
N TRP A 194 13.53 -15.13 -2.76
CA TRP A 194 12.59 -14.73 -1.70
C TRP A 194 11.20 -14.39 -2.27
N ALA A 195 11.12 -13.59 -3.35
CA ALA A 195 9.85 -13.29 -4.01
C ALA A 195 9.16 -14.57 -4.54
N ALA A 196 9.92 -15.51 -5.06
CA ALA A 196 9.39 -16.82 -5.47
C ALA A 196 8.86 -17.63 -4.27
N ALA A 197 9.61 -17.66 -3.16
CA ALA A 197 9.23 -18.38 -1.95
C ALA A 197 7.96 -17.82 -1.29
N THR A 198 7.70 -16.52 -1.44
CA THR A 198 6.47 -15.89 -0.96
C THR A 198 5.31 -15.94 -1.95
N GLY A 199 5.54 -16.47 -3.17
CA GLY A 199 4.52 -16.63 -4.22
C GLY A 199 4.39 -15.42 -5.16
N GLY A 200 5.13 -14.34 -4.95
CA GLY A 200 5.03 -13.11 -5.75
C GLY A 200 5.20 -13.32 -7.26
N HIS A 201 6.08 -14.24 -7.66
CA HIS A 201 6.32 -14.58 -9.08
C HIS A 201 5.08 -15.10 -9.82
N ARG A 202 4.05 -15.56 -9.10
CA ARG A 202 2.78 -16.04 -9.67
C ARG A 202 1.83 -14.89 -9.99
N ALA A 203 1.97 -13.76 -9.31
CA ALA A 203 1.14 -12.58 -9.52
C ALA A 203 1.82 -11.50 -10.38
N GLY A 204 3.13 -11.44 -10.34
CA GLY A 204 3.96 -10.50 -11.06
C GLY A 204 5.01 -9.85 -10.16
N VAL A 205 6.24 -9.75 -10.67
CA VAL A 205 7.35 -9.12 -9.98
C VAL A 205 7.86 -7.94 -10.79
N LEU A 206 8.06 -6.83 -10.12
CA LEU A 206 8.70 -5.63 -10.65
C LEU A 206 10.10 -5.49 -10.05
N GLU A 207 11.12 -5.50 -10.89
CA GLU A 207 12.45 -5.03 -10.49
C GLU A 207 12.40 -3.52 -10.35
N SER A 208 12.67 -3.01 -9.16
CA SER A 208 12.61 -1.60 -8.81
C SER A 208 13.87 -1.14 -8.07
N SER A 209 13.80 -0.03 -7.36
CA SER A 209 14.81 0.45 -6.43
C SER A 209 14.21 0.70 -5.06
N PHE A 210 15.05 0.76 -4.02
CA PHE A 210 14.63 1.20 -2.69
C PHE A 210 13.99 2.60 -2.72
N VAL A 211 14.56 3.50 -3.52
CA VAL A 211 14.06 4.88 -3.66
C VAL A 211 12.69 4.90 -4.33
N ALA A 212 12.52 4.23 -5.47
CA ALA A 212 11.25 4.23 -6.19
C ALA A 212 10.14 3.63 -5.33
N GLU A 213 10.41 2.50 -4.66
CA GLU A 213 9.44 1.86 -3.77
C GLU A 213 9.03 2.78 -2.65
N VAL A 214 9.98 3.32 -1.86
CA VAL A 214 9.66 4.18 -0.71
C VAL A 214 8.90 5.44 -1.12
N LYS A 215 9.33 6.11 -2.19
CA LYS A 215 8.69 7.38 -2.59
C LYS A 215 7.30 7.16 -3.18
N SER A 216 7.07 6.08 -3.93
CA SER A 216 5.74 5.76 -4.46
C SER A 216 4.79 5.22 -3.39
N ASP A 217 5.28 4.34 -2.53
CA ASP A 217 4.53 3.74 -1.44
C ASP A 217 4.01 4.82 -0.46
N LEU A 218 4.91 5.70 0.02
CA LEU A 218 4.52 6.82 0.88
C LEU A 218 3.48 7.73 0.20
N MET A 219 3.63 8.01 -1.09
CA MET A 219 2.67 8.86 -1.81
C MET A 219 1.31 8.18 -1.95
N GLY A 220 1.26 6.92 -2.35
CA GLY A 220 0.03 6.17 -2.52
C GLY A 220 -0.72 5.96 -1.21
N GLU A 221 -0.03 5.37 -0.21
CA GLU A 221 -0.63 5.07 1.09
C GLU A 221 -1.24 6.29 1.78
N GLN A 222 -0.52 7.40 1.76
CA GLN A 222 -0.89 8.58 2.51
C GLN A 222 -1.96 9.43 1.82
N THR A 223 -2.03 9.41 0.49
CA THR A 223 -2.99 10.21 -0.28
C THR A 223 -4.26 9.43 -0.59
N ILE A 224 -4.31 8.72 -1.71
CA ILE A 224 -5.55 8.06 -2.17
C ILE A 224 -5.87 6.80 -1.39
N LEU A 225 -4.88 6.01 -1.00
CA LEU A 225 -5.17 4.71 -0.37
C LEU A 225 -5.81 4.88 1.01
N CYS A 226 -5.36 5.83 1.82
CA CYS A 226 -5.88 6.08 3.15
C CYS A 226 -6.46 7.50 3.32
N GLY A 227 -5.69 8.56 3.07
CA GLY A 227 -6.02 9.92 3.45
C GLY A 227 -7.29 10.49 2.84
N MET A 228 -7.47 10.30 1.55
CA MET A 228 -8.68 10.76 0.86
C MET A 228 -9.92 9.91 1.21
N LEU A 229 -9.75 8.59 1.43
CA LEU A 229 -10.83 7.74 1.90
C LEU A 229 -11.25 8.09 3.32
N GLN A 230 -10.30 8.41 4.21
CA GLN A 230 -10.60 8.85 5.56
C GLN A 230 -11.37 10.18 5.58
N ALA A 231 -10.83 11.22 4.93
CA ALA A 231 -11.49 12.51 4.85
C ALA A 231 -12.85 12.41 4.17
N GLY A 232 -12.92 11.66 3.06
CA GLY A 232 -14.15 11.39 2.33
C GLY A 232 -15.21 10.65 3.17
N SER A 233 -14.79 9.64 3.94
CA SER A 233 -15.71 8.91 4.81
C SER A 233 -16.39 9.82 5.83
N LEU A 234 -15.59 10.62 6.53
CA LEU A 234 -16.11 11.51 7.58
C LEU A 234 -17.04 12.57 6.99
N LEU A 235 -16.62 13.24 5.91
CA LEU A 235 -17.39 14.33 5.32
C LEU A 235 -18.66 13.84 4.60
N CYS A 236 -18.61 12.71 3.91
CA CYS A 236 -19.80 12.12 3.29
C CYS A 236 -20.81 11.67 4.36
N PHE A 237 -20.33 11.08 5.46
CA PHE A 237 -21.18 10.70 6.57
C PHE A 237 -21.88 11.92 7.19
N ASP A 238 -21.12 12.94 7.56
CA ASP A 238 -21.66 14.15 8.15
C ASP A 238 -22.73 14.79 7.24
N LYS A 239 -22.44 14.91 5.94
CA LYS A 239 -23.39 15.45 4.98
C LYS A 239 -24.67 14.64 4.86
N LEU A 240 -24.59 13.33 4.80
CA LEU A 240 -25.78 12.46 4.74
C LEU A 240 -26.65 12.61 5.99
N VAL A 241 -26.05 12.67 7.17
CA VAL A 241 -26.77 12.84 8.43
C VAL A 241 -27.38 14.25 8.53
N GLU A 242 -26.65 15.28 8.12
CA GLU A 242 -27.17 16.67 8.05
C GLU A 242 -28.38 16.79 7.12
N GLU A 243 -28.40 16.00 6.02
CA GLU A 243 -29.52 15.93 5.09
C GLU A 243 -30.67 15.01 5.56
N GLY A 244 -30.57 14.46 6.77
CA GLY A 244 -31.63 13.66 7.41
C GLY A 244 -31.58 12.17 7.10
N THR A 245 -30.47 11.66 6.56
CA THR A 245 -30.27 10.22 6.40
C THR A 245 -30.01 9.58 7.77
N ASP A 246 -30.59 8.40 7.99
CA ASP A 246 -30.35 7.61 9.20
C ASP A 246 -28.85 7.33 9.38
N PRO A 247 -28.25 7.64 10.55
CA PRO A 247 -26.81 7.48 10.75
C PRO A 247 -26.30 6.06 10.54
N ALA A 248 -27.07 5.03 10.91
CA ALA A 248 -26.67 3.65 10.71
C ALA A 248 -26.62 3.29 9.22
N TYR A 249 -27.61 3.77 8.46
CA TYR A 249 -27.62 3.58 7.01
C TYR A 249 -26.50 4.38 6.32
N ALA A 250 -26.28 5.64 6.71
CA ALA A 250 -25.23 6.50 6.17
C ALA A 250 -23.84 5.88 6.37
N GLU A 251 -23.58 5.39 7.57
CA GLU A 251 -22.33 4.72 7.90
C GLU A 251 -22.10 3.50 7.00
N LYS A 252 -23.08 2.61 6.91
CA LYS A 252 -22.97 1.41 6.08
C LYS A 252 -22.81 1.72 4.59
N LEU A 253 -23.54 2.71 4.08
CA LEU A 253 -23.44 3.14 2.69
C LEU A 253 -21.99 3.57 2.35
N ILE A 254 -21.33 4.25 3.26
CA ILE A 254 -19.97 4.74 3.04
C ILE A 254 -18.94 3.64 3.32
N GLN A 255 -19.02 2.96 4.47
CA GLN A 255 -18.08 1.94 4.89
C GLN A 255 -17.93 0.84 3.83
N PHE A 256 -19.03 0.26 3.38
CA PHE A 256 -19.04 -0.80 2.36
C PHE A 256 -19.06 -0.25 0.93
N GLY A 257 -19.42 1.01 0.75
CA GLY A 257 -19.40 1.67 -0.54
C GLY A 257 -17.99 1.74 -1.13
N TRP A 258 -16.99 2.07 -0.34
CA TRP A 258 -15.60 2.07 -0.80
C TRP A 258 -15.17 0.73 -1.36
N GLU A 259 -15.43 -0.36 -0.63
CA GLU A 259 -15.09 -1.72 -1.07
C GLU A 259 -15.80 -2.08 -2.38
N THR A 260 -17.12 -1.85 -2.44
CA THR A 260 -17.94 -2.20 -3.62
C THR A 260 -17.51 -1.42 -4.86
N ILE A 261 -17.25 -0.12 -4.72
CA ILE A 261 -16.82 0.75 -5.80
C ILE A 261 -15.42 0.38 -6.29
N THR A 262 -14.49 0.14 -5.37
CA THR A 262 -13.09 -0.13 -5.73
C THR A 262 -12.84 -1.55 -6.21
N GLU A 263 -13.73 -2.52 -5.92
CA GLU A 263 -13.64 -3.85 -6.51
C GLU A 263 -13.77 -3.79 -8.05
N ALA A 264 -14.55 -2.85 -8.57
CA ALA A 264 -14.61 -2.60 -10.01
C ALA A 264 -13.27 -2.11 -10.59
N LEU A 265 -12.50 -1.33 -9.84
CA LEU A 265 -11.14 -0.93 -10.24
C LEU A 265 -10.23 -2.13 -10.42
N LYS A 266 -10.26 -3.07 -9.47
CA LYS A 266 -9.46 -4.29 -9.52
C LYS A 266 -9.76 -5.13 -10.75
N GLN A 267 -11.03 -5.21 -11.12
CA GLN A 267 -11.51 -6.04 -12.24
C GLN A 267 -11.27 -5.39 -13.60
N GLY A 268 -11.50 -4.09 -13.76
CA GLY A 268 -11.49 -3.43 -15.06
C GLY A 268 -11.06 -1.96 -15.06
N GLY A 269 -10.45 -1.48 -13.99
CA GLY A 269 -9.95 -0.11 -13.89
C GLY A 269 -11.05 0.94 -13.70
N ILE A 270 -10.69 2.19 -13.89
CA ILE A 270 -11.61 3.33 -13.81
C ILE A 270 -12.74 3.17 -14.84
N THR A 271 -12.44 2.63 -16.00
CA THR A 271 -13.44 2.35 -17.03
C THR A 271 -14.58 1.49 -16.49
N LEU A 272 -14.30 0.33 -15.90
CA LEU A 272 -15.34 -0.55 -15.36
C LEU A 272 -16.10 0.08 -14.19
N MET A 273 -15.40 0.77 -13.31
CA MET A 273 -16.04 1.50 -12.19
C MET A 273 -17.05 2.52 -12.70
N MET A 274 -16.69 3.32 -13.69
CA MET A 274 -17.56 4.33 -14.29
C MET A 274 -18.68 3.71 -15.15
N ASP A 275 -18.46 2.55 -15.75
CA ASP A 275 -19.47 1.83 -16.55
C ASP A 275 -20.58 1.18 -15.70
N ARG A 276 -20.41 1.14 -14.36
CA ARG A 276 -21.48 0.73 -13.43
C ARG A 276 -22.54 1.82 -13.19
N LEU A 277 -22.26 3.05 -13.60
CA LEU A 277 -23.16 4.19 -13.48
C LEU A 277 -24.12 4.29 -14.67
N SER A 278 -25.31 4.83 -14.44
CA SER A 278 -26.17 5.31 -15.55
C SER A 278 -25.45 6.43 -16.32
N ASN A 279 -25.84 6.65 -17.58
CA ASN A 279 -25.20 7.69 -18.39
C ASN A 279 -25.23 9.09 -17.76
N PRO A 280 -26.37 9.57 -17.20
CA PRO A 280 -26.38 10.85 -16.48
C PRO A 280 -25.44 10.86 -15.26
N ALA A 281 -25.44 9.78 -14.46
CA ALA A 281 -24.59 9.66 -13.30
C ALA A 281 -23.10 9.59 -13.66
N LYS A 282 -22.74 8.92 -14.76
CA LYS A 282 -21.36 8.88 -15.29
C LYS A 282 -20.87 10.27 -15.68
N LEU A 283 -21.67 11.02 -16.43
CA LEU A 283 -21.32 12.39 -16.81
C LEU A 283 -21.14 13.28 -15.59
N ARG A 284 -22.01 13.12 -14.58
CA ARG A 284 -21.92 13.88 -13.33
C ARG A 284 -20.68 13.49 -12.51
N ALA A 285 -20.42 12.18 -12.32
CA ALA A 285 -19.23 11.70 -11.62
C ALA A 285 -17.94 12.17 -12.29
N TYR A 286 -17.91 12.15 -13.62
CA TYR A 286 -16.76 12.68 -14.38
C TYR A 286 -16.56 14.17 -14.10
N ALA A 287 -17.62 14.98 -14.23
CA ALA A 287 -17.53 16.42 -13.98
C ALA A 287 -17.08 16.75 -12.55
N LEU A 288 -17.60 16.04 -11.55
CA LEU A 288 -17.17 16.17 -10.16
C LEU A 288 -15.70 15.76 -9.98
N SER A 289 -15.26 14.68 -10.62
CA SER A 289 -13.87 14.24 -10.53
C SER A 289 -12.88 15.24 -11.11
N GLU A 290 -13.21 15.89 -12.23
CA GLU A 290 -12.36 16.92 -12.83
C GLU A 290 -12.25 18.16 -11.92
N GLN A 291 -13.36 18.58 -11.32
CA GLN A 291 -13.35 19.68 -10.33
C GLN A 291 -12.52 19.32 -9.08
N LEU A 292 -12.64 18.07 -8.58
CA LEU A 292 -11.85 17.59 -7.47
C LEU A 292 -10.36 17.56 -7.82
N LYS A 293 -10.00 17.12 -9.03
CA LYS A 293 -8.60 17.15 -9.49
C LYS A 293 -8.04 18.57 -9.47
N GLU A 294 -8.78 19.54 -9.99
CA GLU A 294 -8.34 20.94 -10.00
C GLU A 294 -8.08 21.49 -8.58
N ILE A 295 -8.99 21.20 -7.65
CA ILE A 295 -8.89 21.68 -6.25
C ILE A 295 -7.79 20.96 -5.49
N MET A 296 -7.62 19.66 -5.70
CA MET A 296 -6.74 18.83 -4.90
C MET A 296 -5.31 18.73 -5.46
N ALA A 297 -5.08 19.02 -6.74
CA ALA A 297 -3.77 18.88 -7.37
C ALA A 297 -2.64 19.61 -6.60
N PRO A 298 -2.82 20.84 -6.11
CA PRO A 298 -1.77 21.52 -5.34
C PRO A 298 -1.43 20.79 -4.03
N LEU A 299 -2.41 20.14 -3.38
CA LEU A 299 -2.18 19.38 -2.15
C LEU A 299 -1.40 18.08 -2.44
N PHE A 300 -1.76 17.36 -3.51
CA PHE A 300 -1.04 16.15 -3.93
C PHE A 300 0.41 16.49 -4.30
N GLN A 301 0.63 17.56 -5.06
CA GLN A 301 1.97 18.00 -5.42
C GLN A 301 2.80 18.39 -4.19
N LYS A 302 2.22 19.19 -3.28
CA LYS A 302 2.92 19.54 -2.04
C LYS A 302 3.30 18.32 -1.23
N HIS A 303 2.40 17.35 -1.11
CA HIS A 303 2.66 16.13 -0.36
C HIS A 303 3.80 15.31 -0.97
N MET A 304 3.82 15.20 -2.31
CA MET A 304 4.93 14.56 -3.01
C MET A 304 6.25 15.32 -2.83
N ASP A 305 6.22 16.64 -2.88
CA ASP A 305 7.40 17.49 -2.63
C ASP A 305 7.95 17.28 -1.22
N ASP A 306 7.07 17.17 -0.21
CA ASP A 306 7.46 16.87 1.18
C ASP A 306 8.06 15.46 1.33
N ILE A 307 7.55 14.49 0.56
CA ILE A 307 8.12 13.13 0.50
C ILE A 307 9.49 13.16 -0.18
N ILE A 308 9.62 13.81 -1.33
CA ILE A 308 10.88 13.89 -2.10
C ILE A 308 11.96 14.62 -1.31
N SER A 309 11.62 15.74 -0.69
CA SER A 309 12.58 16.53 0.13
C SER A 309 12.99 15.84 1.42
N GLY A 310 12.19 14.89 1.93
CA GLY A 310 12.35 14.25 3.23
C GLY A 310 11.75 15.05 4.39
N GLU A 311 10.98 16.12 4.11
CA GLU A 311 10.29 16.91 5.14
C GLU A 311 9.24 16.06 5.87
N PHE A 312 8.45 15.27 5.11
CA PHE A 312 7.50 14.31 5.67
C PHE A 312 8.19 13.36 6.67
N SER A 313 9.24 12.67 6.22
CA SER A 313 9.95 11.67 7.02
C SER A 313 10.60 12.28 8.27
N SER A 314 11.16 13.49 8.12
CA SER A 314 11.76 14.23 9.25
C SER A 314 10.71 14.62 10.29
N GLY A 315 9.54 15.07 9.87
CA GLY A 315 8.41 15.40 10.76
C GLY A 315 7.89 14.19 11.52
N MET A 316 7.74 13.06 10.83
CA MET A 316 7.31 11.80 11.44
C MET A 316 8.35 11.26 12.42
N MET A 317 9.62 11.24 12.06
CA MET A 317 10.69 10.79 12.96
C MET A 317 10.83 11.68 14.21
N ALA A 318 10.49 12.96 14.10
CA ALA A 318 10.42 13.85 15.27
C ALA A 318 9.27 13.47 16.22
N ASP A 319 8.13 12.99 15.68
CA ASP A 319 7.03 12.45 16.50
C ASP A 319 7.42 11.12 17.15
N TRP A 320 8.12 10.23 16.44
CA TRP A 320 8.69 9.01 17.04
C TRP A 320 9.57 9.32 18.25
N ALA A 321 10.44 10.33 18.14
CA ALA A 321 11.29 10.78 19.23
C ALA A 321 10.51 11.40 20.40
N ASN A 322 9.24 11.73 20.20
CA ASN A 322 8.31 12.27 21.20
C ASN A 322 7.20 11.26 21.56
N ASP A 323 7.54 9.98 21.57
CA ASP A 323 6.65 8.87 21.94
C ASP A 323 5.36 8.78 21.12
N ASP A 324 5.40 9.08 19.82
CA ASP A 324 4.26 9.05 18.89
C ASP A 324 3.07 9.91 19.34
N LYS A 325 3.32 10.96 20.08
CA LYS A 325 2.28 11.75 20.75
C LYS A 325 1.24 12.32 19.78
N LYS A 326 1.70 12.81 18.65
CA LYS A 326 0.84 13.39 17.61
C LYS A 326 0.00 12.30 16.93
N LEU A 327 0.64 11.19 16.55
CA LEU A 327 -0.01 10.03 15.97
C LEU A 327 -1.12 9.48 16.89
N LEU A 328 -0.79 9.25 18.16
CA LEU A 328 -1.74 8.70 19.13
C LEU A 328 -2.91 9.65 19.42
N THR A 329 -2.68 10.96 19.39
CA THR A 329 -3.75 11.97 19.52
C THR A 329 -4.71 11.87 18.34
N TRP A 330 -4.23 11.84 17.12
CA TRP A 330 -5.06 11.71 15.91
C TRP A 330 -5.83 10.39 15.86
N ARG A 331 -5.18 9.30 16.28
CA ARG A 331 -5.84 7.99 16.40
C ARG A 331 -7.01 8.03 17.38
N GLU A 332 -6.82 8.65 18.54
CA GLU A 332 -7.89 8.82 19.54
C GLU A 332 -9.04 9.70 19.01
N GLU A 333 -8.72 10.79 18.31
CA GLU A 333 -9.73 11.66 17.69
C GLU A 333 -10.55 10.89 16.64
N THR A 334 -9.91 10.08 15.82
CA THR A 334 -10.60 9.23 14.82
C THR A 334 -11.60 8.29 15.49
N GLY A 335 -11.23 7.63 16.59
CA GLY A 335 -12.13 6.73 17.34
C GLY A 335 -13.34 7.41 17.96
N LYS A 336 -13.32 8.75 18.11
CA LYS A 336 -14.41 9.54 18.68
C LYS A 336 -15.34 10.16 17.63
N THR A 337 -15.07 9.98 16.35
CA THR A 337 -15.88 10.55 15.26
C THR A 337 -17.29 9.95 15.25
N ALA A 338 -18.25 10.71 14.74
CA ALA A 338 -19.62 10.26 14.61
C ALA A 338 -19.75 9.04 13.68
N PHE A 339 -18.89 8.95 12.64
CA PHE A 339 -18.81 7.80 11.76
C PHE A 339 -18.39 6.52 12.53
N GLU A 340 -17.35 6.59 13.36
CA GLU A 340 -16.87 5.43 14.14
C GLU A 340 -17.87 4.96 15.18
N THR A 341 -18.62 5.89 15.78
CA THR A 341 -19.59 5.61 16.84
C THR A 341 -21.02 5.40 16.35
N ALA A 342 -21.24 5.46 15.02
CA ALA A 342 -22.55 5.25 14.42
C ALA A 342 -23.09 3.83 14.73
N PRO A 343 -24.42 3.70 14.97
CA PRO A 343 -25.06 2.41 15.15
C PRO A 343 -24.87 1.50 13.93
N GLN A 344 -24.92 0.20 14.14
CA GLN A 344 -24.88 -0.77 13.05
C GLN A 344 -26.23 -0.81 12.32
N PHE A 345 -26.19 -0.79 10.99
CA PHE A 345 -27.38 -0.96 10.16
C PHE A 345 -27.65 -2.43 9.89
N GLU A 346 -28.79 -2.93 10.38
CA GLU A 346 -29.19 -4.34 10.24
C GLU A 346 -29.73 -4.70 8.84
N GLY A 347 -30.08 -3.69 8.02
CA GLY A 347 -30.60 -3.89 6.67
C GLY A 347 -29.50 -4.28 5.66
N LYS A 348 -29.93 -4.70 4.48
CA LYS A 348 -29.04 -4.95 3.34
C LYS A 348 -29.10 -3.76 2.39
N ILE A 349 -27.93 -3.39 1.85
CA ILE A 349 -27.80 -2.45 0.73
C ILE A 349 -27.36 -3.29 -0.48
N GLY A 350 -28.08 -3.15 -1.59
CA GLY A 350 -27.76 -3.86 -2.83
C GLY A 350 -26.48 -3.32 -3.47
N GLU A 351 -25.73 -4.16 -4.18
CA GLU A 351 -24.47 -3.77 -4.82
C GLU A 351 -24.64 -2.52 -5.72
N GLN A 352 -25.68 -2.51 -6.57
CA GLN A 352 -25.94 -1.37 -7.46
C GLN A 352 -26.31 -0.08 -6.70
N GLU A 353 -26.93 -0.21 -5.54
CA GLU A 353 -27.31 0.93 -4.73
C GLU A 353 -26.09 1.74 -4.22
N TYR A 354 -24.93 1.09 -3.98
CA TYR A 354 -23.69 1.78 -3.66
C TYR A 354 -23.20 2.65 -4.82
N PHE A 355 -23.38 2.21 -6.06
CA PHE A 355 -23.05 3.02 -7.25
C PHE A 355 -24.05 4.15 -7.44
N ASP A 356 -25.34 3.85 -7.37
CA ASP A 356 -26.42 4.82 -7.63
C ASP A 356 -26.42 5.97 -6.61
N LYS A 357 -26.07 5.67 -5.35
CA LYS A 357 -26.05 6.65 -4.25
C LYS A 357 -24.65 7.19 -3.91
N GLY A 358 -23.61 6.67 -4.56
CA GLY A 358 -22.21 6.98 -4.28
C GLY A 358 -21.51 7.76 -5.38
N VAL A 359 -22.20 8.56 -6.18
CA VAL A 359 -21.62 9.30 -7.31
C VAL A 359 -20.43 10.16 -6.87
N LEU A 360 -20.55 10.86 -5.75
CA LEU A 360 -19.45 11.64 -5.15
C LEU A 360 -18.26 10.75 -4.74
N MET A 361 -18.53 9.59 -4.14
CA MET A 361 -17.47 8.67 -3.73
C MET A 361 -16.70 8.13 -4.95
N ILE A 362 -17.41 7.82 -6.03
CA ILE A 362 -16.82 7.40 -7.31
C ILE A 362 -15.96 8.52 -7.91
N ALA A 363 -16.46 9.76 -7.85
CA ALA A 363 -15.69 10.92 -8.30
C ALA A 363 -14.41 11.13 -7.46
N MET A 364 -14.48 10.95 -6.14
CA MET A 364 -13.32 11.01 -5.24
C MET A 364 -12.30 9.92 -5.57
N VAL A 365 -12.74 8.69 -5.80
CA VAL A 365 -11.87 7.57 -6.17
C VAL A 365 -11.17 7.87 -7.50
N LYS A 366 -11.93 8.26 -8.53
CA LYS A 366 -11.34 8.60 -9.84
C LYS A 366 -10.33 9.73 -9.71
N ALA A 367 -10.71 10.84 -9.08
CA ALA A 367 -9.83 12.01 -8.94
C ALA A 367 -8.57 11.68 -8.16
N GLY A 368 -8.70 11.00 -7.02
CA GLY A 368 -7.56 10.66 -6.17
C GLY A 368 -6.60 9.66 -6.80
N VAL A 369 -7.11 8.64 -7.47
CA VAL A 369 -6.29 7.65 -8.18
C VAL A 369 -5.51 8.29 -9.32
N GLU A 370 -6.18 9.11 -10.16
CA GLU A 370 -5.51 9.82 -11.25
C GLU A 370 -4.49 10.82 -10.73
N LEU A 371 -4.81 11.63 -9.72
CA LEU A 371 -3.88 12.60 -9.13
C LEU A 371 -2.65 11.92 -8.51
N ALA A 372 -2.82 10.86 -7.75
CA ALA A 372 -1.70 10.13 -7.16
C ALA A 372 -0.79 9.58 -8.26
N PHE A 373 -1.37 8.96 -9.28
CA PHE A 373 -0.65 8.43 -10.44
C PHE A 373 0.11 9.53 -11.19
N GLU A 374 -0.59 10.60 -11.60
CA GLU A 374 -0.01 11.72 -12.35
C GLU A 374 1.13 12.37 -11.57
N THR A 375 0.92 12.67 -10.28
CA THR A 375 1.92 13.32 -9.43
C THR A 375 3.18 12.45 -9.26
N MET A 376 3.01 11.14 -9.11
CA MET A 376 4.15 10.21 -9.04
C MET A 376 4.91 10.17 -10.36
N VAL A 377 4.22 10.10 -11.49
CA VAL A 377 4.85 10.06 -12.83
C VAL A 377 5.59 11.37 -13.13
N ASP A 378 4.98 12.50 -12.82
CA ASP A 378 5.62 13.82 -12.98
C ASP A 378 6.87 13.99 -12.12
N SER A 379 6.94 13.27 -10.99
CA SER A 379 8.12 13.24 -10.12
C SER A 379 9.21 12.26 -10.57
N GLY A 380 8.99 11.54 -11.67
CA GLY A 380 9.96 10.62 -12.27
C GLY A 380 9.78 9.16 -11.89
N ILE A 381 8.71 8.80 -11.18
CA ILE A 381 8.34 7.40 -10.91
C ILE A 381 7.69 6.82 -12.17
N ILE A 382 8.03 5.60 -12.50
CA ILE A 382 7.49 4.92 -13.69
C ILE A 382 6.02 4.54 -13.52
N GLU A 383 5.26 4.59 -14.61
CA GLU A 383 3.81 4.36 -14.66
C GLU A 383 3.39 3.03 -14.01
N GLU A 384 4.16 1.95 -14.18
CA GLU A 384 3.86 0.66 -13.57
C GLU A 384 3.89 0.71 -12.04
N SER A 385 4.89 1.36 -11.44
CA SER A 385 4.94 1.56 -9.98
C SER A 385 3.82 2.49 -9.51
N ALA A 386 3.62 3.60 -10.19
CA ALA A 386 2.55 4.55 -9.88
C ALA A 386 1.15 3.90 -9.95
N TYR A 387 0.92 2.99 -10.89
CA TYR A 387 -0.33 2.23 -11.01
C TYR A 387 -0.56 1.32 -9.79
N TYR A 388 0.46 0.57 -9.36
CA TYR A 388 0.32 -0.30 -8.20
C TYR A 388 0.01 0.49 -6.94
N GLU A 389 0.73 1.59 -6.71
CA GLU A 389 0.62 2.41 -5.50
C GLU A 389 -0.57 3.39 -5.50
N SER A 390 -1.35 3.46 -6.56
CA SER A 390 -2.53 4.34 -6.62
C SER A 390 -3.83 3.57 -6.84
N LEU A 391 -3.90 2.70 -7.84
CA LEU A 391 -5.13 2.01 -8.22
C LEU A 391 -5.19 0.59 -7.69
N HIS A 392 -4.10 -0.17 -7.82
CA HIS A 392 -4.13 -1.61 -7.57
C HIS A 392 -4.30 -1.95 -6.09
N GLU A 393 -3.69 -1.21 -5.19
CA GLU A 393 -3.78 -1.43 -3.74
C GLU A 393 -5.06 -0.85 -3.11
N LEU A 394 -5.69 0.12 -3.74
CA LEU A 394 -6.86 0.80 -3.19
C LEU A 394 -7.99 -0.15 -2.74
N PRO A 395 -8.37 -1.19 -3.50
CA PRO A 395 -9.38 -2.15 -3.07
C PRO A 395 -9.05 -2.89 -1.77
N LEU A 396 -7.77 -3.09 -1.46
CA LEU A 396 -7.33 -3.77 -0.24
C LEU A 396 -7.54 -2.90 1.01
N ILE A 397 -7.26 -1.62 0.91
CA ILE A 397 -7.54 -0.65 1.98
C ILE A 397 -9.05 -0.44 2.14
N ALA A 398 -9.78 -0.29 1.04
CA ALA A 398 -11.24 -0.18 1.06
C ALA A 398 -11.91 -1.41 1.72
N ASN A 399 -11.41 -2.62 1.45
CA ASN A 399 -11.84 -3.85 2.11
C ASN A 399 -11.51 -3.84 3.61
N THR A 400 -10.39 -3.24 4.01
CA THR A 400 -10.05 -3.09 5.42
C THR A 400 -11.00 -2.13 6.12
N ILE A 401 -11.35 -1.01 5.49
CA ILE A 401 -12.38 -0.07 6.00
C ILE A 401 -13.73 -0.77 6.13
N ALA A 402 -14.14 -1.56 5.13
CA ALA A 402 -15.41 -2.31 5.17
C ALA A 402 -15.48 -3.27 6.36
N ARG A 403 -14.37 -3.92 6.71
CA ARG A 403 -14.32 -4.86 7.83
C ARG A 403 -14.10 -4.23 9.20
N LYS A 404 -13.48 -3.04 9.26
CA LYS A 404 -12.89 -2.51 10.50
C LYS A 404 -13.21 -1.04 10.80
N ARG A 405 -13.88 -0.34 9.89
CA ARG A 405 -13.99 1.12 9.90
C ARG A 405 -12.62 1.81 9.88
N LEU A 406 -12.57 3.09 10.20
CA LEU A 406 -11.34 3.91 10.08
C LEU A 406 -10.37 3.69 11.24
N TYR A 407 -10.88 3.64 12.48
CA TYR A 407 -10.01 3.50 13.66
C TYR A 407 -9.17 2.23 13.60
N GLU A 408 -9.81 1.07 13.46
CA GLU A 408 -9.08 -0.18 13.39
C GLU A 408 -8.30 -0.35 12.07
N MET A 409 -8.75 0.25 10.97
CA MET A 409 -7.98 0.30 9.73
C MET A 409 -6.62 0.97 10.00
N ASN A 410 -6.62 2.13 10.63
CA ASN A 410 -5.40 2.84 10.99
C ASN A 410 -4.48 2.05 11.95
N VAL A 411 -5.06 1.33 12.91
CA VAL A 411 -4.29 0.50 13.86
C VAL A 411 -3.59 -0.71 13.19
N VAL A 412 -4.13 -1.20 12.06
CA VAL A 412 -3.57 -2.41 11.40
C VAL A 412 -2.63 -2.11 10.23
N ILE A 413 -2.64 -0.90 9.69
CA ILE A 413 -1.63 -0.44 8.73
C ILE A 413 -0.32 -0.09 9.46
N SER A 414 0.71 0.29 8.74
CA SER A 414 1.97 0.72 9.36
C SER A 414 1.80 2.06 10.10
N ASP A 415 2.58 2.30 11.16
CA ASP A 415 2.59 3.61 11.85
C ASP A 415 2.99 4.74 10.86
N THR A 416 3.81 4.41 9.86
CA THR A 416 4.23 5.33 8.79
C THR A 416 3.05 5.73 7.90
N ALA A 417 2.29 4.73 7.43
CA ALA A 417 1.09 4.96 6.64
C ALA A 417 0.03 5.73 7.44
N GLU A 418 -0.18 5.35 8.70
CA GLU A 418 -1.16 6.00 9.58
C GLU A 418 -0.82 7.48 9.83
N TYR A 419 0.45 7.78 10.14
CA TYR A 419 0.88 9.17 10.34
C TYR A 419 0.64 10.02 9.09
N GLY A 420 1.03 9.51 7.93
CA GLY A 420 0.83 10.17 6.65
C GLY A 420 -0.64 10.32 6.27
N ASN A 421 -1.45 9.28 6.53
CA ASN A 421 -2.90 9.34 6.36
C ASN A 421 -3.51 10.52 7.12
N TYR A 422 -3.25 10.64 8.42
CA TYR A 422 -3.80 11.75 9.19
C TYR A 422 -3.29 13.11 8.71
N LEU A 423 -1.99 13.22 8.43
CA LEU A 423 -1.41 14.46 7.93
C LEU A 423 -2.10 14.92 6.65
N PHE A 424 -2.30 14.02 5.70
CA PHE A 424 -2.95 14.33 4.43
C PHE A 424 -4.46 14.55 4.60
N SER A 425 -5.16 13.71 5.37
CA SER A 425 -6.60 13.82 5.55
C SER A 425 -6.99 15.14 6.23
N TYR A 426 -6.25 15.60 7.21
CA TYR A 426 -6.47 16.91 7.83
C TYR A 426 -6.29 18.06 6.84
N ALA A 427 -5.33 17.96 5.93
CA ALA A 427 -5.14 18.95 4.88
C ALA A 427 -6.23 18.89 3.79
N CYS A 428 -6.79 17.70 3.53
CA CYS A 428 -7.92 17.49 2.61
C CYS A 428 -9.23 18.14 3.10
N VAL A 429 -9.51 18.03 4.39
CA VAL A 429 -10.83 18.37 4.96
C VAL A 429 -11.29 19.79 4.60
N PRO A 430 -10.50 20.86 4.72
CA PRO A 430 -10.95 22.21 4.33
C PRO A 430 -11.35 22.31 2.87
N LEU A 431 -10.56 21.72 1.97
CA LEU A 431 -10.79 21.74 0.53
C LEU A 431 -12.06 20.97 0.15
N LEU A 432 -12.22 19.77 0.72
CA LEU A 432 -13.40 18.95 0.48
C LEU A 432 -14.66 19.56 1.09
N LYS A 433 -14.60 20.20 2.26
CA LYS A 433 -15.76 20.91 2.84
C LYS A 433 -16.23 22.03 1.93
N GLU A 434 -15.33 22.85 1.38
CA GLU A 434 -15.67 23.89 0.42
C GLU A 434 -16.30 23.30 -0.83
N PHE A 435 -15.66 22.28 -1.41
CA PHE A 435 -16.20 21.56 -2.58
C PHE A 435 -17.61 21.00 -2.32
N MET A 436 -17.84 20.40 -1.17
CA MET A 436 -19.15 19.79 -0.83
C MET A 436 -20.29 20.80 -0.75
N THR A 437 -20.02 22.09 -0.63
CA THR A 437 -21.07 23.14 -0.71
C THR A 437 -21.64 23.29 -2.14
N THR A 438 -20.95 22.80 -3.15
CA THR A 438 -21.36 22.87 -4.56
C THR A 438 -22.18 21.67 -5.03
N LEU A 439 -22.33 20.64 -4.17
CA LEU A 439 -23.03 19.40 -4.52
C LEU A 439 -24.52 19.61 -4.80
N GLN A 440 -25.03 18.78 -5.69
CA GLN A 440 -26.42 18.77 -6.13
C GLN A 440 -27.11 17.50 -5.60
N THR A 441 -28.45 17.54 -5.63
CA THR A 441 -29.26 16.35 -5.31
C THR A 441 -28.91 15.21 -6.27
N GLY A 442 -28.57 14.03 -5.71
CA GLY A 442 -28.16 12.86 -6.45
C GLY A 442 -26.63 12.64 -6.48
N ASP A 443 -25.81 13.60 -6.05
CA ASP A 443 -24.38 13.41 -5.97
C ASP A 443 -24.01 12.44 -4.84
N LEU A 444 -24.79 12.43 -3.76
CA LEU A 444 -24.59 11.53 -2.61
C LEU A 444 -25.94 11.15 -1.97
N GLY A 445 -26.09 9.89 -1.61
CA GLY A 445 -27.23 9.38 -0.84
C GLY A 445 -28.53 9.18 -1.64
N LYS A 446 -28.61 9.68 -2.85
CA LYS A 446 -29.77 9.54 -3.76
C LYS A 446 -29.29 9.20 -5.16
N ALA A 447 -30.08 8.41 -5.88
CA ALA A 447 -29.79 8.13 -7.29
C ALA A 447 -30.06 9.36 -8.16
N ILE A 448 -29.20 9.58 -9.16
CA ILE A 448 -29.46 10.53 -10.23
C ILE A 448 -30.55 9.94 -11.14
N ALA A 449 -31.55 10.73 -11.47
CA ALA A 449 -32.64 10.30 -12.33
C ALA A 449 -32.13 9.86 -13.70
N GLU A 450 -32.66 8.75 -14.21
CA GLU A 450 -32.40 8.32 -15.58
C GLU A 450 -32.92 9.34 -16.58
N GLY A 451 -32.24 9.47 -17.72
CA GLY A 451 -32.64 10.41 -18.75
C GLY A 451 -31.74 10.33 -19.99
N ALA A 452 -32.15 11.00 -21.03
CA ALA A 452 -31.34 11.16 -22.23
C ALA A 452 -30.16 12.10 -21.95
N VAL A 453 -29.00 11.75 -22.49
CA VAL A 453 -27.78 12.55 -22.40
C VAL A 453 -27.29 12.93 -23.80
N ASP A 454 -26.43 13.93 -23.88
CA ASP A 454 -25.72 14.22 -25.11
C ASP A 454 -24.75 13.07 -25.44
N ASN A 455 -25.01 12.38 -26.53
CA ASN A 455 -24.20 11.25 -26.99
C ASN A 455 -22.78 11.68 -27.42
N ALA A 456 -22.57 12.91 -27.84
CA ALA A 456 -21.24 13.43 -28.14
C ALA A 456 -20.43 13.61 -26.85
N GLN A 457 -21.02 14.26 -25.86
CA GLN A 457 -20.41 14.43 -24.53
C GLN A 457 -20.10 13.07 -23.87
N LEU A 458 -21.02 12.11 -23.95
CA LEU A 458 -20.80 10.77 -23.39
C LEU A 458 -19.64 10.04 -24.09
N ARG A 459 -19.52 10.17 -25.41
CA ARG A 459 -18.37 9.62 -26.15
C ARG A 459 -17.05 10.26 -25.69
N ASP A 460 -17.03 11.57 -25.60
CA ASP A 460 -15.82 12.31 -25.21
C ASP A 460 -15.37 11.93 -23.80
N VAL A 461 -16.30 11.81 -22.85
CA VAL A 461 -16.02 11.33 -21.48
C VAL A 461 -15.47 9.90 -21.48
N ASN A 462 -16.11 8.99 -22.22
CA ASN A 462 -15.64 7.61 -22.32
C ASN A 462 -14.25 7.51 -22.95
N GLU A 463 -13.96 8.34 -23.96
CA GLU A 463 -12.63 8.38 -24.58
C GLU A 463 -11.59 8.97 -23.60
N ALA A 464 -11.91 10.04 -22.90
CA ALA A 464 -11.03 10.65 -21.91
C ALA A 464 -10.65 9.65 -20.82
N ILE A 465 -11.61 8.88 -20.30
CA ILE A 465 -11.34 7.85 -19.30
C ILE A 465 -10.41 6.77 -19.87
N ARG A 466 -10.75 6.22 -21.04
CA ARG A 466 -10.02 5.08 -21.63
C ARG A 466 -8.61 5.44 -22.10
N SER A 467 -8.41 6.66 -22.58
CA SER A 467 -7.12 7.14 -23.07
C SER A 467 -6.18 7.60 -21.96
N HIS A 468 -6.66 7.75 -20.74
CA HIS A 468 -5.81 8.12 -19.61
C HIS A 468 -4.66 7.12 -19.41
N ALA A 469 -3.46 7.61 -19.13
CA ALA A 469 -2.27 6.76 -19.02
C ALA A 469 -2.43 5.63 -17.99
N ILE A 470 -3.07 5.89 -16.85
CA ILE A 470 -3.33 4.86 -15.83
C ILE A 470 -4.22 3.71 -16.37
N GLU A 471 -5.17 3.98 -17.24
CA GLU A 471 -6.00 2.93 -17.85
C GLU A 471 -5.19 2.12 -18.86
N GLN A 472 -4.31 2.76 -19.63
CA GLN A 472 -3.47 2.09 -20.62
C GLN A 472 -2.46 1.14 -19.93
N VAL A 473 -1.73 1.63 -18.93
CA VAL A 473 -0.79 0.80 -18.16
C VAL A 473 -1.53 -0.26 -17.35
N GLY A 474 -2.66 0.09 -16.75
CA GLY A 474 -3.48 -0.83 -15.98
C GLY A 474 -4.03 -1.98 -16.80
N LYS A 475 -4.49 -1.72 -18.03
CA LYS A 475 -4.94 -2.77 -18.96
C LYS A 475 -3.81 -3.76 -19.26
N LYS A 476 -2.61 -3.26 -19.52
CA LYS A 476 -1.41 -4.08 -19.75
C LYS A 476 -1.09 -4.95 -18.54
N LEU A 477 -1.04 -4.37 -17.34
CA LEU A 477 -0.66 -5.08 -16.11
C LEU A 477 -1.74 -6.09 -15.68
N ARG A 478 -3.02 -5.73 -15.75
CA ARG A 478 -4.13 -6.67 -15.48
C ARG A 478 -4.12 -7.85 -16.46
N GLY A 479 -3.74 -7.61 -17.71
CA GLY A 479 -3.56 -8.68 -18.71
C GLY A 479 -2.51 -9.69 -18.25
N TYR A 480 -1.34 -9.24 -17.87
CA TYR A 480 -0.27 -10.10 -17.35
C TYR A 480 -0.69 -10.89 -16.10
N MET A 481 -1.30 -10.25 -15.12
CA MET A 481 -1.78 -10.91 -13.90
C MET A 481 -2.84 -11.98 -14.20
N THR A 482 -3.75 -11.73 -15.14
CA THR A 482 -4.78 -12.68 -15.55
C THR A 482 -4.17 -13.91 -16.23
N ASP A 483 -3.22 -13.72 -17.11
CA ASP A 483 -2.52 -14.80 -17.80
C ASP A 483 -1.70 -15.66 -16.82
N MET A 484 -1.04 -15.05 -15.86
CA MET A 484 -0.32 -15.77 -14.80
C MET A 484 -1.26 -16.58 -13.92
N LYS A 485 -2.42 -16.06 -13.55
CA LYS A 485 -3.45 -16.82 -12.81
C LYS A 485 -3.94 -18.03 -13.59
N ARG A 486 -4.23 -17.90 -14.88
CA ARG A 486 -4.67 -19.02 -15.73
C ARG A 486 -3.65 -20.14 -15.79
N ILE A 487 -2.38 -19.80 -15.88
CA ILE A 487 -1.29 -20.80 -15.96
C ILE A 487 -1.10 -21.49 -14.59
N ALA A 488 -1.23 -20.77 -13.48
CA ALA A 488 -1.14 -21.33 -12.14
C ALA A 488 -2.26 -22.35 -11.82
N VAL A 489 -3.44 -22.18 -12.42
CA VAL A 489 -4.59 -23.11 -12.27
C VAL A 489 -4.43 -24.34 -13.17
N ALA A 490 -3.70 -24.24 -14.25
CA ALA A 490 -3.48 -25.35 -15.22
C ALA A 490 -2.29 -26.25 -14.87
N GLY A 491 -1.48 -25.91 -13.88
CA GLY A 491 -0.35 -26.69 -13.36
C GLY A 491 -0.60 -27.27 -12.00
#